data_582eece51069417e9f3d1ccdfd5a5433
#
_entry.id   582eece51069417e9f3d1ccdfd5a5433
#
_cell.length_a   1.000
_cell.length_b   1.000
_cell.length_c   1.000
_cell.angle_alpha   90.00
_cell.angle_beta   90.00
_cell.angle_gamma   90.00
#
_symmetry.space_group_name_H-M   'P 1'
#
loop_
_entity.id
_entity.type
_entity.pdbx_description
1 polymer ?
#
loop_
_entity_poly.entity_id
_entity_poly.type
_entity_poly.pdbx_seq_one_letter_code
_entity_poly.pdbx_strand_id
1 'polypeptide(L)'
;MAHRLTEDKKYSVAILEFGGNDYGPLIQMPSALSYPMNMNLYNWGYHTEPEEGLNGRILACPRGKVIGGSSSINGMIYVRGNASDFDYWEESGASGWGFPDVLPYFKRQENSEAGDESWRGKNGPL
;
A
#
# COMPACT_ATOMS: atom_id res chain seq x y z
N MET A 1 2.23 -6.53 -9.60
CA MET A 1 1.37 -7.34 -10.52
C MET A 1 2.14 -7.76 -11.78
N ALA A 2 2.74 -6.86 -12.55
CA ALA A 2 3.49 -7.19 -13.77
C ALA A 2 4.51 -8.33 -13.57
N HIS A 3 5.33 -8.26 -12.53
CA HIS A 3 6.28 -9.32 -12.17
C HIS A 3 5.61 -10.71 -12.07
N ARG A 4 4.47 -10.82 -11.39
CA ARG A 4 3.76 -12.09 -11.24
C ARG A 4 3.15 -12.59 -12.56
N LEU A 5 2.70 -11.69 -13.42
CA LEU A 5 2.14 -12.04 -14.73
C LEU A 5 3.21 -12.51 -15.73
N THR A 6 4.47 -12.10 -15.52
CA THR A 6 5.60 -12.48 -16.40
C THR A 6 6.49 -13.57 -15.83
N GLU A 7 6.21 -14.08 -14.63
CA GLU A 7 7.05 -15.02 -13.90
C GLU A 7 7.30 -16.32 -14.68
N ASP A 8 6.27 -16.84 -15.35
CA ASP A 8 6.35 -18.06 -16.16
C ASP A 8 6.74 -17.81 -17.63
N LYS A 9 7.03 -16.56 -18.00
CA LYS A 9 7.43 -16.11 -19.36
C LYS A 9 6.40 -16.38 -20.46
N LYS A 10 5.16 -16.71 -20.14
CA LYS A 10 4.08 -16.94 -21.12
C LYS A 10 3.50 -15.65 -21.65
N TYR A 11 3.57 -14.57 -20.87
CA TYR A 11 2.98 -13.28 -21.22
C TYR A 11 4.02 -12.18 -21.19
N SER A 12 3.84 -11.20 -22.07
CA SER A 12 4.52 -9.91 -22.00
C SER A 12 3.56 -8.86 -21.43
N VAL A 13 4.07 -7.97 -20.59
CA VAL A 13 3.28 -6.91 -19.96
C VAL A 13 3.89 -5.56 -20.30
N ALA A 14 3.07 -4.65 -20.85
CA ALA A 14 3.42 -3.25 -21.02
C ALA A 14 2.87 -2.45 -19.83
N ILE A 15 3.73 -1.65 -19.21
CA ILE A 15 3.36 -0.71 -18.15
C ILE A 15 3.39 0.70 -18.73
N LEU A 16 2.23 1.39 -18.66
CA LEU A 16 2.10 2.78 -19.05
C LEU A 16 2.06 3.63 -17.77
N GLU A 17 3.08 4.43 -17.57
CA GLU A 17 3.23 5.33 -16.43
C GLU A 17 3.32 6.77 -16.92
N PHE A 18 2.51 7.67 -16.37
CA PHE A 18 2.55 9.09 -16.71
C PHE A 18 3.76 9.81 -16.10
N GLY A 19 4.16 9.38 -14.89
CA GLY A 19 5.29 9.98 -14.18
C GLY A 19 6.66 9.46 -14.64
N GLY A 20 7.68 9.91 -13.95
CA GLY A 20 9.07 9.50 -14.22
C GLY A 20 9.47 8.21 -13.49
N ASN A 21 10.78 7.97 -13.49
CA ASN A 21 11.40 6.87 -12.75
C ASN A 21 11.46 7.15 -11.24
N ASP A 22 11.56 6.10 -10.46
CA ASP A 22 11.69 6.10 -8.99
C ASP A 22 13.14 6.14 -8.48
N TYR A 23 14.12 6.36 -9.36
CA TYR A 23 15.56 6.31 -9.01
C TYR A 23 16.09 7.55 -8.27
N GLY A 24 15.25 8.52 -7.99
CA GLY A 24 15.66 9.74 -7.30
C GLY A 24 16.00 9.52 -5.81
N PRO A 25 16.97 10.25 -5.24
CA PRO A 25 17.36 10.10 -3.84
C PRO A 25 16.18 10.37 -2.88
N LEU A 26 15.26 11.25 -3.26
CA LEU A 26 14.08 11.56 -2.44
C LEU A 26 13.11 10.38 -2.31
N ILE A 27 13.08 9.45 -3.27
CA ILE A 27 12.27 8.23 -3.21
C ILE A 27 13.03 7.11 -2.50
N GLN A 28 14.33 6.96 -2.81
CA GLN A 28 15.14 5.86 -2.29
C GLN A 28 15.57 6.06 -0.81
N MET A 29 15.49 7.27 -0.29
CA MET A 29 15.89 7.60 1.06
C MET A 29 14.67 7.63 2.00
N PRO A 30 14.53 6.66 2.94
CA PRO A 30 13.37 6.58 3.84
C PRO A 30 13.09 7.86 4.63
N SER A 31 14.13 8.56 5.08
CA SER A 31 14.00 9.82 5.83
C SER A 31 13.43 10.99 4.99
N ALA A 32 13.41 10.86 3.67
CA ALA A 32 12.88 11.88 2.76
C ALA A 32 11.39 11.70 2.44
N LEU A 33 10.70 10.73 3.04
CA LEU A 33 9.33 10.30 2.66
C LEU A 33 8.32 11.45 2.48
N SER A 34 8.43 12.52 3.26
CA SER A 34 7.51 13.66 3.17
C SER A 34 7.71 14.51 1.92
N TYR A 35 8.88 14.49 1.30
CA TYR A 35 9.16 15.31 0.12
C TYR A 35 8.40 14.82 -1.11
N PRO A 36 8.51 13.55 -1.56
CA PRO A 36 7.78 13.07 -2.74
C PRO A 36 6.26 13.23 -2.60
N MET A 37 5.73 13.04 -1.39
CA MET A 37 4.30 13.18 -1.11
C MET A 37 3.78 14.61 -1.34
N ASN A 38 4.65 15.63 -1.23
CA ASN A 38 4.31 17.04 -1.36
C ASN A 38 4.85 17.69 -2.64
N MET A 39 5.54 16.94 -3.50
CA MET A 39 6.11 17.48 -4.75
C MET A 39 5.25 17.13 -5.96
N ASN A 40 4.86 18.11 -6.74
CA ASN A 40 4.12 17.91 -8.00
C ASN A 40 4.85 17.01 -9.01
N LEU A 41 6.15 16.80 -8.85
CA LEU A 41 6.94 15.88 -9.65
C LEU A 41 6.50 14.43 -9.45
N TYR A 42 6.21 14.03 -8.21
CA TYR A 42 5.91 12.67 -7.80
C TYR A 42 4.48 12.45 -7.33
N ASN A 43 3.68 13.51 -7.22
CA ASN A 43 2.33 13.49 -6.68
C ASN A 43 1.35 14.14 -7.65
N TRP A 44 0.17 13.52 -7.83
CA TRP A 44 -0.91 14.07 -8.64
C TRP A 44 -1.54 15.34 -8.03
N GLY A 45 -1.37 15.55 -6.72
CA GLY A 45 -1.87 16.73 -6.03
C GLY A 45 -3.40 16.76 -5.84
N TYR A 46 -4.03 15.59 -5.71
CA TYR A 46 -5.47 15.52 -5.44
C TYR A 46 -5.81 16.03 -4.04
N HIS A 47 -7.00 16.60 -3.92
CA HIS A 47 -7.58 17.08 -2.67
C HIS A 47 -9.03 16.61 -2.57
N THR A 48 -9.55 16.53 -1.34
CA THR A 48 -11.00 16.33 -1.13
C THR A 48 -11.78 17.58 -1.49
N GLU A 49 -13.08 17.43 -1.68
CA GLU A 49 -13.99 18.56 -1.54
C GLU A 49 -14.04 19.02 -0.07
N PRO A 50 -14.53 20.23 0.21
CA PRO A 50 -14.73 20.68 1.59
C PRO A 50 -15.65 19.73 2.36
N GLU A 51 -15.22 19.25 3.52
CA GLU A 51 -15.94 18.29 4.35
C GLU A 51 -16.66 19.02 5.49
N GLU A 52 -17.99 18.97 5.53
CA GLU A 52 -18.79 19.61 6.59
C GLU A 52 -18.43 19.07 7.98
N GLY A 53 -18.27 17.74 8.13
CA GLY A 53 -17.88 17.08 9.38
C GLY A 53 -16.47 17.44 9.86
N LEU A 54 -15.68 18.13 9.04
CA LEU A 54 -14.33 18.60 9.33
C LEU A 54 -14.22 20.13 9.32
N ASN A 55 -15.32 20.84 9.57
CA ASN A 55 -15.38 22.31 9.54
C ASN A 55 -14.93 22.90 8.19
N GLY A 56 -15.33 22.30 7.09
CA GLY A 56 -15.00 22.76 5.75
C GLY A 56 -13.55 22.53 5.33
N ARG A 57 -12.78 21.72 6.04
CA ARG A 57 -11.39 21.43 5.66
C ARG A 57 -11.31 20.66 4.36
N ILE A 58 -10.33 21.05 3.56
CA ILE A 58 -9.89 20.35 2.36
C ILE A 58 -8.64 19.54 2.74
N LEU A 59 -8.65 18.24 2.50
CA LEU A 59 -7.54 17.35 2.82
C LEU A 59 -6.75 16.99 1.56
N ALA A 60 -5.43 17.04 1.67
CA ALA A 60 -4.56 16.54 0.61
C ALA A 60 -4.68 15.01 0.52
N CYS A 61 -4.79 14.50 -0.72
CA CYS A 61 -4.88 13.08 -1.02
C CYS A 61 -3.70 12.66 -1.93
N PRO A 62 -2.48 12.55 -1.40
CA PRO A 62 -1.31 12.21 -2.20
C PRO A 62 -1.50 10.90 -2.95
N ARG A 63 -1.19 10.91 -4.25
CA ARG A 63 -1.17 9.73 -5.11
C ARG A 63 0.07 9.80 -5.99
N GLY A 64 0.81 8.70 -6.04
CA GLY A 64 2.06 8.64 -6.78
C GLY A 64 1.87 8.81 -8.29
N LYS A 65 2.68 9.70 -8.84
CA LYS A 65 2.85 9.97 -10.26
C LYS A 65 4.29 9.61 -10.65
N VAL A 66 4.59 8.33 -10.58
CA VAL A 66 5.94 7.77 -10.72
C VAL A 66 5.85 6.27 -10.91
N ILE A 67 6.87 5.63 -11.50
CA ILE A 67 6.96 4.15 -11.53
C ILE A 67 6.78 3.59 -10.13
N GLY A 68 5.89 2.59 -9.98
CA GLY A 68 5.47 2.05 -8.70
C GLY A 68 4.23 2.75 -8.10
N GLY A 69 3.86 3.94 -8.61
CA GLY A 69 2.71 4.70 -8.15
C GLY A 69 2.82 5.09 -6.67
N SER A 70 1.73 4.95 -5.92
CA SER A 70 1.72 5.35 -4.50
C SER A 70 2.61 4.48 -3.61
N SER A 71 3.03 3.29 -4.05
CA SER A 71 4.00 2.49 -3.30
C SER A 71 5.40 3.12 -3.27
N SER A 72 5.72 3.97 -4.25
CA SER A 72 7.00 4.70 -4.30
C SER A 72 7.04 5.96 -3.45
N ILE A 73 5.88 6.42 -2.96
CA ILE A 73 5.77 7.64 -2.14
C ILE A 73 4.99 7.44 -0.84
N ASN A 74 4.69 6.22 -0.44
CA ASN A 74 3.95 5.92 0.78
C ASN A 74 4.79 6.16 2.05
N GLY A 75 4.16 6.08 3.21
CA GLY A 75 4.80 6.26 4.51
C GLY A 75 5.61 5.06 4.99
N MET A 76 5.74 3.98 4.20
CA MET A 76 6.51 2.76 4.53
C MET A 76 6.08 2.11 5.85
N ILE A 77 4.81 2.18 6.19
CA ILE A 77 4.24 1.59 7.40
C ILE A 77 3.46 0.35 7.01
N TYR A 78 3.82 -0.80 7.57
CA TYR A 78 3.05 -2.02 7.49
C TYR A 78 2.29 -2.25 8.80
N VAL A 79 0.99 -2.11 8.76
CA VAL A 79 0.08 -2.33 9.89
C VAL A 79 -1.07 -3.22 9.42
N ARG A 80 -1.41 -4.22 10.23
CA ARG A 80 -2.62 -5.02 10.01
C ARG A 80 -3.81 -4.34 10.68
N GLY A 81 -5.01 -4.51 10.12
CA GLY A 81 -6.25 -4.14 10.78
C GLY A 81 -6.46 -4.92 12.08
N ASN A 82 -7.29 -4.40 12.98
CA ASN A 82 -7.65 -5.09 14.20
C ASN A 82 -8.45 -6.37 13.85
N ALA A 83 -8.19 -7.44 14.58
CA ALA A 83 -8.89 -8.71 14.37
C ALA A 83 -10.43 -8.55 14.44
N SER A 84 -10.91 -7.77 15.41
CA SER A 84 -12.36 -7.53 15.58
C SER A 84 -13.01 -6.79 14.39
N ASP A 85 -12.26 -6.03 13.60
CA ASP A 85 -12.81 -5.38 12.41
C ASP A 85 -13.14 -6.40 11.32
N PHE A 86 -12.28 -7.41 11.15
CA PHE A 86 -12.51 -8.52 10.22
C PHE A 86 -13.65 -9.43 10.70
N ASP A 87 -13.68 -9.74 11.99
CA ASP A 87 -14.75 -10.54 12.57
C ASP A 87 -16.11 -9.84 12.42
N TYR A 88 -16.16 -8.53 12.62
CA TYR A 88 -17.34 -7.71 12.34
C TYR A 88 -17.75 -7.73 10.86
N TRP A 89 -16.79 -7.73 9.93
CA TRP A 89 -17.13 -7.85 8.50
C TRP A 89 -17.80 -9.19 8.20
N GLU A 90 -17.30 -10.28 8.77
CA GLU A 90 -17.91 -11.60 8.62
C GLU A 90 -19.32 -11.65 9.21
N GLU A 91 -19.50 -11.14 10.42
CA GLU A 91 -20.82 -11.02 11.06
C GLU A 91 -21.78 -10.15 10.25
N SER A 92 -21.28 -9.15 9.55
CA SER A 92 -22.06 -8.27 8.66
C SER A 92 -22.36 -8.88 7.29
N GLY A 93 -21.98 -10.13 7.04
CA GLY A 93 -22.30 -10.89 5.83
C GLY A 93 -21.15 -11.11 4.85
N ALA A 94 -19.94 -10.62 5.16
CA ALA A 94 -18.74 -10.91 4.36
C ALA A 94 -18.14 -12.27 4.77
N SER A 95 -18.82 -13.36 4.46
CA SER A 95 -18.40 -14.72 4.82
C SER A 95 -17.00 -15.05 4.31
N GLY A 96 -16.15 -15.61 5.18
CA GLY A 96 -14.75 -15.94 4.90
C GLY A 96 -13.79 -14.74 5.02
N TRP A 97 -14.24 -13.63 5.64
CA TRP A 97 -13.43 -12.46 5.95
C TRP A 97 -13.12 -12.31 7.44
N GLY A 98 -13.49 -13.28 8.26
CA GLY A 98 -13.10 -13.31 9.67
C GLY A 98 -11.59 -13.31 9.85
N PHE A 99 -11.10 -12.83 10.99
CA PHE A 99 -9.66 -12.71 11.21
C PHE A 99 -8.89 -14.03 11.01
N PRO A 100 -9.39 -15.20 11.44
CA PRO A 100 -8.74 -16.48 11.18
C PRO A 100 -8.58 -16.79 9.68
N ASP A 101 -9.52 -16.35 8.85
CA ASP A 101 -9.51 -16.59 7.40
C ASP A 101 -8.51 -15.69 6.67
N VAL A 102 -8.38 -14.43 7.12
CA VAL A 102 -7.49 -13.44 6.48
C VAL A 102 -6.04 -13.51 7.00
N LEU A 103 -5.81 -14.02 8.22
CA LEU A 103 -4.48 -14.13 8.82
C LEU A 103 -3.46 -14.90 7.96
N PRO A 104 -3.79 -16.04 7.32
CA PRO A 104 -2.87 -16.74 6.44
C PRO A 104 -2.37 -15.88 5.26
N TYR A 105 -3.20 -14.97 4.76
CA TYR A 105 -2.82 -14.07 3.67
C TYR A 105 -1.87 -12.97 4.14
N PHE A 106 -2.10 -12.40 5.33
CA PHE A 106 -1.16 -11.48 5.95
C PHE A 106 0.20 -12.13 6.18
N LYS A 107 0.22 -13.36 6.71
CA LYS A 107 1.47 -14.12 6.91
C LYS A 107 2.20 -14.41 5.59
N ARG A 108 1.47 -14.77 4.54
CA ARG A 108 2.06 -15.05 3.22
C ARG A 108 2.68 -13.80 2.58
N GLN A 109 2.16 -12.62 2.88
CA GLN A 109 2.67 -11.35 2.37
C GLN A 109 3.90 -10.86 3.11
N GLU A 110 4.07 -11.23 4.37
CA GLU A 110 5.04 -10.66 5.31
C GLU A 110 6.33 -11.49 5.40
N ASN A 111 7.46 -10.77 5.54
CA ASN A 111 8.76 -11.34 5.90
C ASN A 111 9.31 -10.59 7.12
N SER A 112 8.74 -10.85 8.29
CA SER A 112 9.14 -10.20 9.53
C SER A 112 10.37 -10.86 10.16
N GLU A 113 11.38 -10.10 10.53
CA GLU A 113 12.55 -10.59 11.26
C GLU A 113 12.23 -10.96 12.71
N ALA A 114 11.20 -10.33 13.28
CA ALA A 114 10.80 -10.47 14.68
C ALA A 114 9.36 -10.96 14.83
N GLY A 115 9.01 -11.41 16.03
CA GLY A 115 7.66 -11.81 16.41
C GLY A 115 7.38 -13.30 16.24
N ASP A 116 6.28 -13.71 16.86
CA ASP A 116 5.81 -15.10 16.91
C ASP A 116 5.29 -15.55 15.53
N GLU A 117 5.72 -16.70 15.07
CA GLU A 117 5.29 -17.28 13.79
C GLU A 117 3.82 -17.69 13.75
N SER A 118 3.13 -17.78 14.89
CA SER A 118 1.67 -17.91 14.89
C SER A 118 0.98 -16.68 14.27
N TRP A 119 1.61 -15.50 14.42
CA TRP A 119 1.10 -14.20 13.95
C TRP A 119 1.85 -13.64 12.76
N ARG A 120 3.15 -13.87 12.65
CA ARG A 120 4.03 -13.24 11.66
C ARG A 120 4.41 -14.17 10.53
N GLY A 121 4.55 -13.62 9.34
CA GLY A 121 5.11 -14.32 8.19
C GLY A 121 6.62 -14.15 8.13
N LYS A 122 7.30 -15.14 7.53
CA LYS A 122 8.78 -15.19 7.43
C LYS A 122 9.29 -15.29 6.00
N ASN A 123 8.42 -15.49 5.02
CA ASN A 123 8.82 -15.82 3.64
C ASN A 123 8.05 -14.99 2.59
N GLY A 124 7.39 -13.93 2.99
CA GLY A 124 6.67 -13.05 2.08
C GLY A 124 7.56 -12.01 1.41
N PRO A 125 7.02 -11.26 0.46
CA PRO A 125 7.77 -10.23 -0.27
C PRO A 125 7.96 -8.89 0.49
N LEU A 126 7.32 -8.70 1.65
CA LEU A 126 7.36 -7.47 2.46
C LEU A 126 8.08 -7.71 3.77
#